data_bbe604da48d05b59550420dcbf39229b
#
_entry.id   bbe604da48d05b59550420dcbf39229b
#
_cell.length_a   1.000
_cell.length_b   1.000
_cell.length_c   1.000
_cell.angle_alpha   90.00
_cell.angle_beta   90.00
_cell.angle_gamma   90.00
#
_symmetry.space_group_name_H-M   'P 1'
#
loop_
_entity.id
_entity.type
_entity.pdbx_description
1 polymer ?
#
loop_
_entity_poly.entity_id
_entity_poly.type
_entity_poly.pdbx_seq_one_letter_code
_entity_poly.pdbx_strand_id
1 'polypeptide(L)'
;MIKVAIVGFGNIGKAVLEAVRQSGDMELVCVVSRSQTVEGVRTVTTPDQLEGVDVAILCSPSRAVPDIAEALLQRGICTVDSYDIHSSIVELRARLDAAAKAHGCAAVTAAGWDPGSDSVIRALAEAMMPRGITYTNFGPGMSMGHTVAVRSKAGVKDALSMTIPLGTGIHRRMVYVSLEPGADFAQVSKAIKEDAYFVHDETHVFQVEDVAQLKDVGHGVHLLRKGVSGVTANQRIEFQMSINNPALTGQILVSSARAVVKQTPGCYTMIEIPPIHFLAGEPEDLIRRLV
;
A
#
# COMPACT_ATOMS: atom_id res chain seq x y z
N MET A 1 25.09 0.06 -4.43
CA MET A 1 23.74 0.59 -4.65
C MET A 1 22.82 -0.56 -4.99
N ILE A 2 21.60 -0.57 -4.46
CA ILE A 2 20.57 -1.58 -4.74
C ILE A 2 19.96 -1.28 -6.10
N LYS A 3 19.99 -2.23 -7.04
CA LYS A 3 19.43 -2.08 -8.38
C LYS A 3 17.95 -2.40 -8.36
N VAL A 4 17.11 -1.38 -8.54
CA VAL A 4 15.67 -1.52 -8.45
C VAL A 4 14.98 -1.38 -9.82
N ALA A 5 13.87 -2.08 -9.99
CA ALA A 5 12.93 -1.88 -11.09
C ALA A 5 11.55 -1.54 -10.56
N ILE A 6 10.83 -0.66 -11.28
CA ILE A 6 9.43 -0.33 -10.97
C ILE A 6 8.53 -1.12 -11.91
N VAL A 7 7.63 -1.94 -11.35
CA VAL A 7 6.67 -2.74 -12.11
C VAL A 7 5.27 -2.13 -12.00
N GLY A 8 4.84 -1.46 -13.06
CA GLY A 8 3.63 -0.64 -13.08
C GLY A 8 3.93 0.84 -12.87
N PHE A 9 3.45 1.70 -13.78
CA PHE A 9 3.79 3.14 -13.78
C PHE A 9 2.55 4.04 -13.69
N GLY A 10 1.63 3.68 -12.76
CA GLY A 10 0.53 4.51 -12.32
C GLY A 10 0.94 5.55 -11.27
N ASN A 11 -0.01 6.02 -10.46
CA ASN A 11 0.26 7.04 -9.43
C ASN A 11 1.33 6.58 -8.41
N ILE A 12 1.25 5.32 -7.95
CA ILE A 12 2.24 4.75 -7.02
C ILE A 12 3.61 4.62 -7.71
N GLY A 13 3.66 4.10 -8.94
CA GLY A 13 4.93 3.96 -9.69
C GLY A 13 5.63 5.30 -9.91
N LYS A 14 4.89 6.37 -10.18
CA LYS A 14 5.42 7.74 -10.27
C LYS A 14 5.98 8.22 -8.93
N ALA A 15 5.26 7.98 -7.84
CA ALA A 15 5.72 8.32 -6.49
C ALA A 15 6.97 7.52 -6.10
N VAL A 16 7.05 6.23 -6.46
CA VAL A 16 8.25 5.40 -6.27
C VAL A 16 9.42 5.95 -7.07
N LEU A 17 9.22 6.37 -8.33
CA LEU A 17 10.27 6.99 -9.14
C LEU A 17 10.88 8.20 -8.42
N GLU A 18 10.03 9.11 -7.92
CA GLU A 18 10.52 10.29 -7.20
C GLU A 18 11.24 9.91 -5.90
N ALA A 19 10.74 8.93 -5.16
CA ALA A 19 11.38 8.46 -3.94
C ALA A 19 12.74 7.78 -4.21
N VAL A 20 12.86 6.98 -5.27
CA VAL A 20 14.14 6.37 -5.69
C VAL A 20 15.14 7.43 -6.12
N ARG A 21 14.72 8.46 -6.87
CA ARG A 21 15.60 9.58 -7.28
C ARG A 21 16.17 10.35 -6.09
N GLN A 22 15.47 10.41 -4.96
CA GLN A 22 15.94 11.03 -3.72
C GLN A 22 16.75 10.06 -2.83
N SER A 23 16.85 8.81 -3.21
CA SER A 23 17.52 7.76 -2.43
C SER A 23 18.96 7.59 -2.89
N GLY A 24 19.92 7.90 -2.02
CA GLY A 24 21.34 7.81 -2.35
C GLY A 24 21.92 6.39 -2.40
N ASP A 25 21.16 5.38 -2.01
CA ASP A 25 21.56 3.98 -1.89
C ASP A 25 20.92 3.05 -2.95
N MET A 26 20.12 3.61 -3.86
CA MET A 26 19.42 2.85 -4.91
C MET A 26 19.72 3.38 -6.31
N GLU A 27 19.68 2.49 -7.29
CA GLU A 27 19.78 2.77 -8.71
C GLU A 27 18.54 2.24 -9.43
N LEU A 28 17.79 3.13 -10.10
CA LEU A 28 16.68 2.70 -10.95
C LEU A 28 17.23 2.23 -12.30
N VAL A 29 17.12 0.92 -12.55
CA VAL A 29 17.63 0.31 -13.80
C VAL A 29 16.56 0.10 -14.85
N CYS A 30 15.29 -0.03 -14.45
CA CYS A 30 14.20 -0.32 -15.39
C CYS A 30 12.82 0.09 -14.86
N VAL A 31 11.93 0.45 -15.77
CA VAL A 31 10.49 0.61 -15.51
C VAL A 31 9.71 -0.34 -16.42
N VAL A 32 8.77 -1.09 -15.86
CA VAL A 32 7.83 -1.91 -16.61
C VAL A 32 6.54 -1.12 -16.79
N SER A 33 6.23 -0.72 -18.03
CA SER A 33 5.02 0.02 -18.37
C SER A 33 4.61 -0.26 -19.82
N ARG A 34 3.30 -0.47 -20.02
CA ARG A 34 2.73 -0.70 -21.34
C ARG A 34 2.36 0.58 -22.11
N SER A 35 2.22 1.69 -21.43
CA SER A 35 1.64 2.93 -21.99
C SER A 35 2.48 4.18 -21.79
N GLN A 36 3.54 4.14 -20.98
CA GLN A 36 4.35 5.31 -20.67
C GLN A 36 5.82 4.94 -20.71
N THR A 37 6.65 5.85 -21.17
CA THR A 37 8.12 5.79 -21.09
C THR A 37 8.62 6.80 -20.09
N VAL A 38 9.77 6.51 -19.46
CA VAL A 38 10.44 7.41 -18.53
C VAL A 38 11.73 7.87 -19.16
N GLU A 39 11.90 9.18 -19.29
CA GLU A 39 13.10 9.76 -19.89
C GLU A 39 14.36 9.36 -19.09
N GLY A 40 15.39 8.94 -19.81
CA GLY A 40 16.65 8.51 -19.21
C GLY A 40 16.62 7.16 -18.48
N VAL A 41 15.49 6.43 -18.51
CA VAL A 41 15.36 5.13 -17.87
C VAL A 41 14.91 4.08 -18.89
N ARG A 42 15.55 2.90 -18.88
CA ARG A 42 15.10 1.77 -19.69
C ARG A 42 13.65 1.43 -19.35
N THR A 43 12.80 1.41 -20.34
CA THR A 43 11.38 1.02 -20.17
C THR A 43 11.11 -0.24 -20.99
N VAL A 44 10.46 -1.21 -20.35
CA VAL A 44 10.03 -2.49 -20.96
C VAL A 44 8.55 -2.68 -20.76
N THR A 45 7.94 -3.61 -21.49
CA THR A 45 6.47 -3.79 -21.48
C THR A 45 6.00 -4.90 -20.55
N THR A 46 6.88 -5.86 -20.23
CA THR A 46 6.56 -7.01 -19.37
C THR A 46 7.66 -7.26 -18.33
N PRO A 47 7.31 -7.81 -17.14
CA PRO A 47 8.29 -8.13 -16.09
C PRO A 47 9.35 -9.15 -16.53
N ASP A 48 9.04 -10.01 -17.51
CA ASP A 48 9.99 -11.03 -18.01
C ASP A 48 11.22 -10.42 -18.66
N GLN A 49 11.15 -9.16 -19.09
CA GLN A 49 12.25 -8.42 -19.73
C GLN A 49 13.21 -7.76 -18.71
N LEU A 50 12.96 -7.94 -17.40
CA LEU A 50 13.86 -7.41 -16.35
C LEU A 50 15.16 -8.20 -16.32
N GLU A 51 16.29 -7.50 -16.29
CA GLU A 51 17.64 -8.05 -16.20
C GLU A 51 18.50 -7.17 -15.28
N GLY A 52 19.37 -7.79 -14.50
CA GLY A 52 20.30 -7.08 -13.61
C GLY A 52 19.60 -6.28 -12.51
N VAL A 53 18.48 -6.81 -11.99
CA VAL A 53 17.64 -6.19 -10.95
C VAL A 53 17.78 -6.98 -9.66
N ASP A 54 18.08 -6.29 -8.55
CA ASP A 54 18.10 -6.89 -7.23
C ASP A 54 16.68 -6.96 -6.63
N VAL A 55 15.89 -5.89 -6.81
CA VAL A 55 14.55 -5.77 -6.24
C VAL A 55 13.57 -5.19 -7.26
N ALA A 56 12.45 -5.86 -7.46
CA ALA A 56 11.31 -5.36 -8.21
C ALA A 56 10.28 -4.75 -7.25
N ILE A 57 10.00 -3.45 -7.43
CA ILE A 57 8.98 -2.71 -6.67
C ILE A 57 7.66 -2.79 -7.44
N LEU A 58 6.70 -3.54 -6.92
CA LEU A 58 5.44 -3.81 -7.59
C LEU A 58 4.42 -2.71 -7.29
N CYS A 59 4.14 -1.90 -8.29
CA CYS A 59 3.14 -0.82 -8.27
C CYS A 59 1.91 -1.16 -9.11
N SER A 60 1.66 -2.46 -9.28
CA SER A 60 0.51 -3.02 -10.00
C SER A 60 -0.71 -3.12 -9.09
N PRO A 61 -1.94 -3.21 -9.65
CA PRO A 61 -3.13 -3.49 -8.84
C PRO A 61 -2.98 -4.78 -8.02
N SER A 62 -3.49 -4.79 -6.79
CA SER A 62 -3.30 -5.90 -5.84
C SER A 62 -3.67 -7.27 -6.41
N ARG A 63 -4.71 -7.36 -7.25
CA ARG A 63 -5.12 -8.62 -7.90
C ARG A 63 -4.06 -9.21 -8.83
N ALA A 64 -3.15 -8.40 -9.36
CA ALA A 64 -2.07 -8.85 -10.26
C ALA A 64 -0.77 -9.17 -9.49
N VAL A 65 -0.63 -8.70 -8.26
CA VAL A 65 0.59 -8.85 -7.44
C VAL A 65 0.99 -10.32 -7.24
N PRO A 66 0.08 -11.25 -6.88
CA PRO A 66 0.47 -12.63 -6.57
C PRO A 66 1.25 -13.32 -7.69
N ASP A 67 0.76 -13.24 -8.91
CA ASP A 67 1.37 -13.93 -10.05
C ASP A 67 2.65 -13.22 -10.52
N ILE A 68 2.67 -11.90 -10.50
CA ILE A 68 3.86 -11.11 -10.87
C ILE A 68 4.98 -11.35 -9.85
N ALA A 69 4.67 -11.29 -8.56
CA ALA A 69 5.66 -11.49 -7.50
C ALA A 69 6.26 -12.89 -7.56
N GLU A 70 5.43 -13.92 -7.66
CA GLU A 70 5.89 -15.31 -7.74
C GLU A 70 6.80 -15.55 -8.96
N ALA A 71 6.41 -15.06 -10.14
CA ALA A 71 7.21 -15.19 -11.36
C ALA A 71 8.59 -14.52 -11.24
N LEU A 72 8.68 -13.37 -10.56
CA LEU A 72 9.94 -12.67 -10.33
C LEU A 72 10.80 -13.39 -9.28
N LEU A 73 10.20 -13.87 -8.19
CA LEU A 73 10.89 -14.67 -7.18
C LEU A 73 11.46 -15.94 -7.77
N GLN A 74 10.77 -16.63 -8.69
CA GLN A 74 11.28 -17.80 -9.41
C GLN A 74 12.53 -17.50 -10.25
N ARG A 75 12.79 -16.24 -10.55
CA ARG A 75 13.99 -15.75 -11.23
C ARG A 75 15.07 -15.23 -10.28
N GLY A 76 14.88 -15.38 -8.97
CA GLY A 76 15.81 -14.90 -7.95
C GLY A 76 15.77 -13.38 -7.74
N ILE A 77 14.75 -12.68 -8.24
CA ILE A 77 14.57 -11.23 -8.05
C ILE A 77 13.72 -11.01 -6.81
N CYS A 78 14.24 -10.29 -5.82
CA CYS A 78 13.47 -9.91 -4.64
C CYS A 78 12.28 -9.02 -5.02
N THR A 79 11.17 -9.10 -4.28
CA THR A 79 9.98 -8.29 -4.55
C THR A 79 9.50 -7.52 -3.33
N VAL A 80 8.93 -6.32 -3.58
CA VAL A 80 8.18 -5.57 -2.58
C VAL A 80 6.89 -5.07 -3.19
N ASP A 81 5.80 -5.11 -2.44
CA ASP A 81 4.48 -4.71 -2.90
C ASP A 81 3.63 -4.08 -1.80
N SER A 82 2.61 -3.33 -2.20
CA SER A 82 1.60 -2.73 -1.31
C SER A 82 0.24 -3.43 -1.43
N TYR A 83 0.24 -4.76 -1.46
CA TYR A 83 -0.98 -5.57 -1.53
C TYR A 83 -1.95 -5.23 -0.39
N ASP A 84 -3.22 -4.95 -0.71
CA ASP A 84 -4.21 -4.39 0.22
C ASP A 84 -5.48 -5.24 0.39
N ILE A 85 -5.52 -6.46 -0.14
CA ILE A 85 -6.64 -7.37 0.10
C ILE A 85 -6.40 -8.09 1.43
N HIS A 86 -6.79 -7.44 2.53
CA HIS A 86 -6.50 -7.85 3.91
C HIS A 86 -6.84 -9.30 4.22
N SER A 87 -7.96 -9.81 3.72
CA SER A 87 -8.41 -11.19 3.96
C SER A 87 -7.49 -12.26 3.38
N SER A 88 -6.63 -11.92 2.42
CA SER A 88 -5.78 -12.87 1.68
C SER A 88 -4.28 -12.66 1.93
N ILE A 89 -3.89 -11.75 2.83
CA ILE A 89 -2.47 -11.45 3.09
C ILE A 89 -1.72 -12.67 3.61
N VAL A 90 -2.32 -13.44 4.53
CA VAL A 90 -1.67 -14.62 5.13
C VAL A 90 -1.41 -15.69 4.07
N GLU A 91 -2.38 -15.94 3.20
CA GLU A 91 -2.27 -16.91 2.11
C GLU A 91 -1.22 -16.46 1.08
N LEU A 92 -1.26 -15.18 0.67
CA LEU A 92 -0.28 -14.62 -0.24
C LEU A 92 1.13 -14.72 0.33
N ARG A 93 1.31 -14.32 1.60
CA ARG A 93 2.61 -14.43 2.28
C ARG A 93 3.14 -15.85 2.25
N ALA A 94 2.31 -16.87 2.55
CA ALA A 94 2.72 -18.27 2.51
C ALA A 94 3.12 -18.72 1.10
N ARG A 95 2.35 -18.31 0.06
CA ARG A 95 2.65 -18.60 -1.34
C ARG A 95 4.00 -18.03 -1.76
N LEU A 96 4.23 -16.73 -1.48
CA LEU A 96 5.47 -16.04 -1.83
C LEU A 96 6.66 -16.52 -0.99
N ASP A 97 6.44 -16.92 0.27
CA ASP A 97 7.48 -17.48 1.14
C ASP A 97 8.07 -18.78 0.55
N ALA A 98 7.19 -19.67 0.06
CA ALA A 98 7.62 -20.90 -0.60
C ALA A 98 8.45 -20.62 -1.86
N ALA A 99 7.99 -19.71 -2.72
CA ALA A 99 8.71 -19.32 -3.94
C ALA A 99 10.05 -18.65 -3.62
N ALA A 100 10.09 -17.72 -2.68
CA ALA A 100 11.29 -17.00 -2.28
C ALA A 100 12.36 -17.93 -1.71
N LYS A 101 11.98 -18.85 -0.82
CA LYS A 101 12.88 -19.86 -0.25
C LYS A 101 13.45 -20.80 -1.29
N ALA A 102 12.62 -21.25 -2.24
CA ALA A 102 13.04 -22.15 -3.31
C ALA A 102 14.10 -21.53 -4.24
N HIS A 103 14.11 -20.20 -4.37
CA HIS A 103 14.97 -19.49 -5.32
C HIS A 103 15.99 -18.55 -4.64
N GLY A 104 16.15 -18.63 -3.31
CA GLY A 104 17.20 -17.93 -2.57
C GLY A 104 17.03 -16.41 -2.50
N CYS A 105 15.83 -15.89 -2.63
CA CYS A 105 15.51 -14.46 -2.57
C CYS A 105 14.44 -14.15 -1.50
N ALA A 106 14.09 -12.88 -1.33
CA ALA A 106 13.14 -12.47 -0.33
C ALA A 106 12.03 -11.58 -0.92
N ALA A 107 10.88 -11.59 -0.25
CA ALA A 107 9.76 -10.72 -0.56
C ALA A 107 9.28 -9.93 0.67
N VAL A 108 8.80 -8.70 0.47
CA VAL A 108 8.03 -7.97 1.47
C VAL A 108 6.68 -7.64 0.87
N THR A 109 5.63 -8.26 1.37
CA THR A 109 4.26 -8.05 0.89
C THR A 109 3.46 -7.18 1.85
N ALA A 110 2.39 -6.57 1.36
CA ALA A 110 1.53 -5.67 2.13
C ALA A 110 2.31 -4.52 2.79
N ALA A 111 3.25 -3.92 2.05
CA ALA A 111 4.14 -2.88 2.51
C ALA A 111 3.75 -1.50 1.96
N GLY A 112 2.49 -1.13 2.12
CA GLY A 112 1.99 0.22 1.92
C GLY A 112 2.01 1.04 3.22
N TRP A 113 1.12 2.05 3.30
CA TRP A 113 0.90 2.71 4.57
C TRP A 113 -0.15 1.96 5.42
N ASP A 114 -1.20 1.39 4.78
CA ASP A 114 -2.19 0.48 5.38
C ASP A 114 -2.71 -0.53 4.31
N PRO A 115 -2.41 -1.80 4.48
CA PRO A 115 -1.50 -2.39 5.46
C PRO A 115 -0.04 -2.00 5.22
N GLY A 116 0.75 -1.94 6.29
CA GLY A 116 2.18 -1.66 6.22
C GLY A 116 2.70 -0.85 7.40
N SER A 117 3.02 0.44 7.20
CA SER A 117 3.63 1.25 8.27
C SER A 117 2.74 1.44 9.48
N ASP A 118 1.45 1.63 9.32
CA ASP A 118 0.52 1.73 10.44
C ASP A 118 0.29 0.39 11.15
N SER A 119 0.48 -0.74 10.43
CA SER A 119 0.49 -2.07 11.05
C SER A 119 1.64 -2.23 12.06
N VAL A 120 2.81 -1.64 11.77
CA VAL A 120 3.93 -1.59 12.73
C VAL A 120 3.55 -0.77 13.96
N ILE A 121 2.89 0.37 13.78
CA ILE A 121 2.40 1.21 14.89
C ILE A 121 1.38 0.44 15.74
N ARG A 122 0.43 -0.29 15.11
CA ARG A 122 -0.52 -1.14 15.83
C ARG A 122 0.18 -2.24 16.64
N ALA A 123 1.18 -2.90 16.05
CA ALA A 123 1.94 -3.95 16.73
C ALA A 123 2.71 -3.41 17.96
N LEU A 124 3.35 -2.25 17.83
CA LEU A 124 4.04 -1.59 18.95
C LEU A 124 3.04 -1.17 20.05
N ALA A 125 1.91 -0.59 19.69
CA ALA A 125 0.87 -0.22 20.63
C ALA A 125 0.30 -1.46 21.38
N GLU A 126 0.16 -2.60 20.68
CA GLU A 126 -0.26 -3.85 21.29
C GLU A 126 0.81 -4.44 22.22
N ALA A 127 2.07 -4.37 21.84
CA ALA A 127 3.18 -4.80 22.70
C ALA A 127 3.25 -4.01 24.02
N MET A 128 2.96 -2.69 23.97
CA MET A 128 2.90 -1.83 25.16
C MET A 128 1.65 -2.09 26.02
N MET A 129 0.55 -2.48 25.42
CA MET A 129 -0.73 -2.73 26.09
C MET A 129 -1.36 -4.02 25.55
N PRO A 130 -0.88 -5.21 25.96
CA PRO A 130 -1.29 -6.50 25.37
C PRO A 130 -2.77 -6.84 25.60
N ARG A 131 -3.38 -6.31 26.65
CA ARG A 131 -4.82 -6.42 26.91
C ARG A 131 -5.49 -5.09 26.65
N GLY A 132 -6.27 -5.02 25.57
CA GLY A 132 -6.91 -3.77 25.19
C GLY A 132 -7.61 -3.86 23.85
N ILE A 133 -8.08 -2.70 23.39
CA ILE A 133 -8.78 -2.53 22.12
C ILE A 133 -8.12 -1.43 21.31
N THR A 134 -7.97 -1.67 20.00
CA THR A 134 -7.49 -0.64 19.07
C THR A 134 -8.62 -0.23 18.14
N TYR A 135 -8.94 1.05 18.13
CA TYR A 135 -9.81 1.66 17.14
C TYR A 135 -8.96 2.26 16.03
N THR A 136 -9.23 1.84 14.79
CA THR A 136 -8.61 2.41 13.60
C THR A 136 -9.64 3.25 12.87
N ASN A 137 -9.49 4.56 12.91
CA ASN A 137 -10.38 5.50 12.26
C ASN A 137 -9.68 6.07 11.02
N PHE A 138 -10.02 5.53 9.85
CA PHE A 138 -9.46 6.00 8.57
C PHE A 138 -10.16 7.28 8.10
N GLY A 139 -9.39 8.19 7.52
CA GLY A 139 -9.88 9.44 6.93
C GLY A 139 -9.89 10.61 7.93
N PRO A 140 -10.60 11.71 7.59
CA PRO A 140 -11.29 11.88 6.31
C PRO A 140 -10.33 11.92 5.12
N GLY A 141 -10.77 11.39 3.98
CA GLY A 141 -9.99 11.49 2.75
C GLY A 141 -10.31 10.46 1.68
N MET A 142 -9.65 10.62 0.53
CA MET A 142 -9.85 9.78 -0.62
C MET A 142 -9.26 8.38 -0.40
N SER A 143 -10.08 7.35 -0.56
CA SER A 143 -9.63 5.95 -0.60
C SER A 143 -9.31 5.52 -2.02
N MET A 144 -8.06 5.13 -2.29
CA MET A 144 -7.62 4.75 -3.63
C MET A 144 -8.24 3.43 -4.09
N GLY A 145 -8.19 2.38 -3.28
CA GLY A 145 -8.77 1.08 -3.62
C GLY A 145 -10.27 1.16 -3.92
N HIS A 146 -11.03 1.81 -3.04
CA HIS A 146 -12.47 2.05 -3.26
C HIS A 146 -12.73 2.89 -4.52
N THR A 147 -11.93 3.93 -4.77
CA THR A 147 -12.06 4.75 -5.97
C THR A 147 -11.83 3.93 -7.24
N VAL A 148 -10.82 3.08 -7.27
CA VAL A 148 -10.56 2.17 -8.40
C VAL A 148 -11.69 1.17 -8.59
N ALA A 149 -12.23 0.60 -7.50
CA ALA A 149 -13.36 -0.32 -7.56
C ALA A 149 -14.61 0.35 -8.17
N VAL A 150 -14.89 1.61 -7.81
CA VAL A 150 -16.01 2.37 -8.41
C VAL A 150 -15.78 2.64 -9.90
N ARG A 151 -14.57 3.08 -10.28
CA ARG A 151 -14.23 3.35 -11.68
C ARG A 151 -14.34 2.14 -12.59
N SER A 152 -14.22 0.94 -12.04
CA SER A 152 -14.35 -0.31 -12.80
C SER A 152 -15.81 -0.70 -13.10
N LYS A 153 -16.81 0.01 -12.55
CA LYS A 153 -18.23 -0.30 -12.78
C LYS A 153 -18.70 0.21 -14.14
N ALA A 154 -19.52 -0.59 -14.77
CA ALA A 154 -20.15 -0.21 -16.05
C ALA A 154 -20.96 1.09 -15.88
N GLY A 155 -20.85 2.01 -16.84
CA GLY A 155 -21.52 3.30 -16.84
C GLY A 155 -20.85 4.39 -16.01
N VAL A 156 -19.75 4.12 -15.33
CA VAL A 156 -18.95 5.12 -14.58
C VAL A 156 -17.87 5.68 -15.50
N LYS A 157 -17.92 6.99 -15.73
CA LYS A 157 -16.89 7.75 -16.47
C LYS A 157 -15.70 8.10 -15.58
N ASP A 158 -15.94 8.63 -14.39
CA ASP A 158 -14.92 8.88 -13.35
C ASP A 158 -15.58 8.82 -11.97
N ALA A 159 -14.77 8.59 -10.93
CA ALA A 159 -15.26 8.46 -9.57
C ALA A 159 -14.22 8.87 -8.53
N LEU A 160 -14.74 9.22 -7.36
CA LEU A 160 -14.00 9.46 -6.13
C LEU A 160 -14.75 8.84 -4.96
N SER A 161 -14.08 8.01 -4.15
CA SER A 161 -14.63 7.49 -2.90
C SER A 161 -13.90 8.11 -1.71
N MET A 162 -14.65 8.78 -0.85
CA MET A 162 -14.17 9.36 0.41
C MET A 162 -14.47 8.44 1.57
N THR A 163 -13.50 8.25 2.45
CA THR A 163 -13.67 7.59 3.74
C THR A 163 -13.87 8.65 4.82
N ILE A 164 -15.01 8.61 5.50
CA ILE A 164 -15.33 9.50 6.62
C ILE A 164 -15.40 8.66 7.90
N PRO A 165 -14.51 8.89 8.88
CA PRO A 165 -14.57 8.17 10.14
C PRO A 165 -15.76 8.63 10.98
N LEU A 166 -16.46 7.65 11.57
CA LEU A 166 -17.56 7.89 12.52
C LEU A 166 -17.10 7.64 13.98
N GLY A 167 -15.83 7.29 14.17
CA GLY A 167 -15.25 6.89 15.44
C GLY A 167 -15.37 5.38 15.68
N THR A 168 -14.60 4.89 16.64
CA THR A 168 -14.57 3.47 17.07
C THR A 168 -14.31 2.46 15.93
N GLY A 169 -13.62 2.88 14.87
CA GLY A 169 -13.31 2.04 13.71
C GLY A 169 -14.45 1.89 12.71
N ILE A 170 -15.53 2.65 12.85
CA ILE A 170 -16.66 2.67 11.91
C ILE A 170 -16.46 3.79 10.89
N HIS A 171 -16.77 3.50 9.64
CA HIS A 171 -16.60 4.42 8.52
C HIS A 171 -17.86 4.56 7.69
N ARG A 172 -18.00 5.74 7.06
CA ARG A 172 -18.98 6.03 6.01
C ARG A 172 -18.25 6.25 4.71
N ARG A 173 -18.80 5.74 3.59
CA ARG A 173 -18.29 5.99 2.26
C ARG A 173 -19.15 7.04 1.57
N MET A 174 -18.52 8.15 1.18
CA MET A 174 -19.13 9.17 0.34
C MET A 174 -18.56 9.02 -1.05
N VAL A 175 -19.35 8.48 -1.98
CA VAL A 175 -18.91 8.16 -3.34
C VAL A 175 -19.50 9.16 -4.32
N TYR A 176 -18.63 9.83 -5.06
CA TYR A 176 -19.01 10.78 -6.11
C TYR A 176 -18.68 10.17 -7.46
N VAL A 177 -19.65 10.14 -8.37
CA VAL A 177 -19.53 9.55 -9.70
C VAL A 177 -19.96 10.53 -10.79
N SER A 178 -19.16 10.64 -11.84
CA SER A 178 -19.61 11.14 -13.13
C SER A 178 -19.91 9.92 -14.03
N LEU A 179 -21.01 10.00 -14.78
CA LEU A 179 -21.52 8.88 -15.56
C LEU A 179 -21.20 9.03 -17.04
N GLU A 180 -21.09 7.90 -17.72
CA GLU A 180 -21.08 7.85 -19.17
C GLU A 180 -22.46 8.28 -19.73
N PRO A 181 -22.52 8.86 -20.94
CA PRO A 181 -23.79 9.25 -21.57
C PRO A 181 -24.76 8.06 -21.65
N GLY A 182 -25.97 8.24 -21.11
CA GLY A 182 -27.02 7.23 -21.13
C GLY A 182 -26.95 6.18 -20.01
N ALA A 183 -26.00 6.28 -19.09
CA ALA A 183 -25.93 5.39 -17.93
C ALA A 183 -27.03 5.72 -16.90
N ASP A 184 -27.59 4.68 -16.31
CA ASP A 184 -28.61 4.81 -15.25
C ASP A 184 -27.94 4.91 -13.87
N PHE A 185 -28.09 6.05 -13.20
CA PHE A 185 -27.55 6.29 -11.87
C PHE A 185 -28.03 5.28 -10.82
N ALA A 186 -29.29 4.86 -10.88
CA ALA A 186 -29.84 3.91 -9.90
C ALA A 186 -29.15 2.54 -10.01
N GLN A 187 -28.91 2.06 -11.24
CA GLN A 187 -28.18 0.82 -11.49
C GLN A 187 -26.71 0.92 -11.06
N VAL A 188 -26.03 2.01 -11.39
CA VAL A 188 -24.64 2.26 -11.00
C VAL A 188 -24.53 2.33 -9.46
N SER A 189 -25.40 3.09 -8.80
CA SER A 189 -25.41 3.23 -7.34
C SER A 189 -25.63 1.88 -6.65
N LYS A 190 -26.53 1.04 -7.18
CA LYS A 190 -26.78 -0.31 -6.67
C LYS A 190 -25.53 -1.19 -6.83
N ALA A 191 -24.92 -1.20 -8.02
CA ALA A 191 -23.73 -2.00 -8.29
C ALA A 191 -22.50 -1.60 -7.42
N ILE A 192 -22.42 -0.33 -7.02
CA ILE A 192 -21.40 0.14 -6.08
C ILE A 192 -21.66 -0.40 -4.69
N LYS A 193 -22.89 -0.24 -4.17
CA LYS A 193 -23.24 -0.65 -2.80
C LYS A 193 -23.17 -2.16 -2.58
N GLU A 194 -23.34 -2.96 -3.62
CA GLU A 194 -23.24 -4.42 -3.60
C GLU A 194 -21.81 -4.96 -3.81
N ASP A 195 -20.84 -4.09 -4.11
CA ASP A 195 -19.44 -4.49 -4.26
C ASP A 195 -18.80 -4.84 -2.91
N ALA A 196 -17.87 -5.80 -2.92
CA ALA A 196 -17.17 -6.28 -1.73
C ALA A 196 -16.43 -5.17 -0.96
N TYR A 197 -16.02 -4.09 -1.63
CA TYR A 197 -15.40 -2.93 -0.99
C TYR A 197 -16.38 -2.06 -0.20
N PHE A 198 -17.70 -2.19 -0.43
CA PHE A 198 -18.71 -1.27 0.10
C PHE A 198 -19.80 -1.94 0.92
N VAL A 199 -20.01 -3.24 0.74
CA VAL A 199 -21.15 -3.99 1.30
C VAL A 199 -21.24 -3.95 2.82
N HIS A 200 -20.14 -3.71 3.51
CA HIS A 200 -20.05 -3.66 4.97
C HIS A 200 -20.03 -2.24 5.54
N ASP A 201 -19.99 -1.22 4.67
CA ASP A 201 -19.91 0.19 5.08
C ASP A 201 -21.21 0.93 4.74
N GLU A 202 -21.59 1.91 5.56
CA GLU A 202 -22.62 2.88 5.21
C GLU A 202 -22.14 3.67 3.97
N THR A 203 -22.79 3.44 2.82
CA THR A 203 -22.35 3.98 1.53
C THR A 203 -23.41 4.88 0.92
N HIS A 204 -23.01 6.14 0.67
CA HIS A 204 -23.80 7.13 -0.05
C HIS A 204 -23.15 7.41 -1.40
N VAL A 205 -23.95 7.38 -2.47
CA VAL A 205 -23.49 7.63 -3.83
C VAL A 205 -24.15 8.88 -4.36
N PHE A 206 -23.35 9.77 -4.94
CA PHE A 206 -23.80 11.06 -5.50
C PHE A 206 -23.34 11.17 -6.95
N GLN A 207 -24.26 11.57 -7.82
CA GLN A 207 -23.90 11.92 -9.18
C GLN A 207 -23.38 13.37 -9.22
N VAL A 208 -22.27 13.59 -9.90
CA VAL A 208 -21.64 14.91 -10.13
C VAL A 208 -21.27 15.05 -11.61
N GLU A 209 -21.15 16.28 -12.07
CA GLU A 209 -20.73 16.55 -13.46
C GLU A 209 -19.25 16.25 -13.66
N ASP A 210 -18.40 16.71 -12.71
CA ASP A 210 -16.95 16.55 -12.76
C ASP A 210 -16.38 16.18 -11.38
N VAL A 211 -15.76 15.01 -11.34
CA VAL A 211 -15.09 14.49 -10.15
C VAL A 211 -13.74 15.20 -9.90
N ALA A 212 -13.13 15.80 -10.94
CA ALA A 212 -11.79 16.41 -10.84
C ALA A 212 -11.76 17.54 -9.80
N GLN A 213 -12.85 18.27 -9.64
CA GLN A 213 -12.97 19.36 -8.67
C GLN A 213 -12.96 18.89 -7.21
N LEU A 214 -13.16 17.58 -6.97
CA LEU A 214 -13.22 16.98 -5.64
C LEU A 214 -11.93 16.26 -5.25
N LYS A 215 -10.90 16.25 -6.12
CA LYS A 215 -9.69 15.43 -5.94
C LYS A 215 -8.66 15.96 -4.95
N ASP A 216 -8.83 17.14 -4.42
CA ASP A 216 -7.92 17.73 -3.43
C ASP A 216 -8.25 17.22 -2.03
N VAL A 217 -8.02 15.94 -1.79
CA VAL A 217 -8.30 15.38 -0.48
C VAL A 217 -7.16 14.47 -0.05
N GLY A 218 -6.46 14.88 1.00
CA GLY A 218 -5.54 14.04 1.72
C GLY A 218 -6.22 12.79 2.27
N HIS A 219 -5.46 11.91 2.82
CA HIS A 219 -5.95 10.75 3.57
C HIS A 219 -5.20 10.64 4.88
N GLY A 220 -5.71 9.84 5.81
CA GLY A 220 -5.06 9.66 7.09
C GLY A 220 -5.67 8.57 7.93
N VAL A 221 -5.12 8.41 9.12
CA VAL A 221 -5.63 7.50 10.12
C VAL A 221 -5.45 8.09 11.51
N HIS A 222 -6.42 7.85 12.37
CA HIS A 222 -6.32 8.05 13.81
C HIS A 222 -6.45 6.69 14.50
N LEU A 223 -5.32 6.17 15.00
CA LEU A 223 -5.25 4.97 15.80
C LEU A 223 -5.39 5.35 17.28
N LEU A 224 -6.35 4.76 17.96
CA LEU A 224 -6.55 4.90 19.39
C LEU A 224 -6.50 3.51 20.02
N ARG A 225 -5.49 3.25 20.85
CA ARG A 225 -5.44 2.06 21.68
C ARG A 225 -5.70 2.42 23.15
N LYS A 226 -6.64 1.70 23.75
CA LYS A 226 -6.94 1.74 25.18
C LYS A 226 -6.69 0.36 25.76
N GLY A 227 -6.00 0.30 26.90
CA GLY A 227 -5.68 -1.02 27.43
C GLY A 227 -4.97 -1.00 28.77
N VAL A 228 -4.28 -2.10 29.03
CA VAL A 228 -3.64 -2.41 30.30
C VAL A 228 -2.20 -2.80 30.04
N SER A 229 -1.26 -2.13 30.74
CA SER A 229 0.16 -2.47 30.80
C SER A 229 0.44 -3.15 32.14
N GLY A 230 0.85 -4.42 32.11
CA GLY A 230 0.96 -5.24 33.33
C GLY A 230 -0.40 -5.37 34.03
N VAL A 231 -0.55 -4.76 35.21
CA VAL A 231 -1.82 -4.68 35.95
C VAL A 231 -2.46 -3.30 35.94
N THR A 232 -1.77 -2.31 35.36
CA THR A 232 -2.22 -0.92 35.33
C THR A 232 -3.19 -0.68 34.18
N ALA A 233 -4.44 -0.43 34.52
CA ALA A 233 -5.51 -0.11 33.60
C ALA A 233 -5.46 1.36 33.12
N ASN A 234 -6.36 1.71 32.19
CA ASN A 234 -6.57 3.08 31.69
C ASN A 234 -5.38 3.68 30.93
N GLN A 235 -4.51 2.84 30.41
CA GLN A 235 -3.47 3.31 29.47
C GLN A 235 -4.12 3.68 28.14
N ARG A 236 -3.61 4.75 27.52
CA ARG A 236 -4.09 5.23 26.22
C ARG A 236 -2.93 5.69 25.36
N ILE A 237 -2.88 5.20 24.12
CA ILE A 237 -1.95 5.65 23.09
C ILE A 237 -2.77 6.14 21.91
N GLU A 238 -2.40 7.28 21.38
CA GLU A 238 -2.95 7.83 20.14
C GLU A 238 -1.82 8.04 19.14
N PHE A 239 -2.10 7.71 17.90
CA PHE A 239 -1.27 8.03 16.75
C PHE A 239 -2.16 8.61 15.66
N GLN A 240 -1.81 9.77 15.15
CA GLN A 240 -2.54 10.43 14.06
C GLN A 240 -1.61 10.72 12.91
N MET A 241 -2.08 10.45 11.70
CA MET A 241 -1.36 10.65 10.45
C MET A 241 -2.27 11.33 9.43
N SER A 242 -1.73 12.33 8.73
CA SER A 242 -2.34 12.94 7.54
C SER A 242 -1.33 12.88 6.41
N ILE A 243 -1.73 12.37 5.25
CA ILE A 243 -0.82 11.95 4.18
C ILE A 243 -1.35 12.29 2.79
N ASN A 244 -0.41 12.37 1.85
CA ASN A 244 -0.67 12.10 0.43
C ASN A 244 -0.45 10.61 0.20
N ASN A 245 -1.52 9.85 -0.08
CA ASN A 245 -1.47 8.39 -0.15
C ASN A 245 -0.43 7.86 -1.17
N PRO A 246 -0.41 8.27 -2.46
CA PRO A 246 0.59 7.79 -3.40
C PRO A 246 2.03 8.07 -2.94
N ALA A 247 2.29 9.24 -2.40
CA ALA A 247 3.63 9.64 -1.98
C ALA A 247 4.14 8.80 -0.80
N LEU A 248 3.31 8.62 0.23
CA LEU A 248 3.70 7.81 1.39
C LEU A 248 3.86 6.33 1.00
N THR A 249 2.91 5.75 0.27
CA THR A 249 3.01 4.36 -0.20
C THR A 249 4.29 4.17 -1.04
N GLY A 250 4.59 5.09 -1.96
CA GLY A 250 5.81 5.04 -2.76
C GLY A 250 7.07 5.08 -1.91
N GLN A 251 7.12 5.95 -0.90
CA GLN A 251 8.26 6.03 0.03
C GLN A 251 8.41 4.75 0.88
N ILE A 252 7.32 4.17 1.36
CA ILE A 252 7.36 2.91 2.13
C ILE A 252 7.84 1.76 1.26
N LEU A 253 7.40 1.67 0.00
CA LEU A 253 7.89 0.66 -0.94
C LEU A 253 9.40 0.78 -1.18
N VAL A 254 9.94 1.99 -1.33
CA VAL A 254 11.39 2.22 -1.45
C VAL A 254 12.11 1.81 -0.15
N SER A 255 11.57 2.16 1.00
CA SER A 255 12.12 1.72 2.29
C SER A 255 12.08 0.19 2.45
N SER A 256 11.02 -0.45 1.96
CA SER A 256 10.89 -1.93 1.95
C SER A 256 11.85 -2.58 0.97
N ALA A 257 12.17 -1.95 -0.16
CA ALA A 257 13.21 -2.42 -1.08
C ALA A 257 14.60 -2.40 -0.43
N ARG A 258 14.86 -1.43 0.45
CA ARG A 258 16.08 -1.40 1.28
C ARG A 258 16.10 -2.50 2.32
N ALA A 259 14.94 -2.80 2.90
CA ALA A 259 14.81 -3.80 3.95
C ALA A 259 14.89 -5.23 3.40
N VAL A 260 14.30 -5.51 2.23
CA VAL A 260 14.18 -6.86 1.69
C VAL A 260 15.53 -7.51 1.39
N VAL A 261 16.51 -6.75 0.91
CA VAL A 261 17.86 -7.26 0.62
C VAL A 261 18.66 -7.63 1.88
N LYS A 262 18.19 -7.25 3.06
CA LYS A 262 18.77 -7.59 4.36
C LYS A 262 18.11 -8.81 4.99
N GLN A 263 17.08 -9.38 4.36
CA GLN A 263 16.36 -10.54 4.89
C GLN A 263 16.96 -11.86 4.35
N THR A 264 16.79 -12.90 5.13
CA THR A 264 16.99 -14.27 4.65
C THR A 264 15.91 -14.65 3.64
N PRO A 265 16.13 -15.68 2.79
CA PRO A 265 15.11 -16.12 1.84
C PRO A 265 13.77 -16.42 2.53
N GLY A 266 12.68 -15.82 2.00
CA GLY A 266 11.33 -15.93 2.56
C GLY A 266 10.47 -14.74 2.22
N CYS A 267 9.23 -14.74 2.71
CA CYS A 267 8.30 -13.62 2.55
C CYS A 267 7.91 -13.04 3.91
N TYR A 268 7.91 -11.72 4.00
CA TYR A 268 7.71 -10.96 5.22
C TYR A 268 6.63 -9.91 5.03
N THR A 269 5.96 -9.56 6.12
CA THR A 269 5.24 -8.29 6.27
C THR A 269 6.10 -7.31 7.06
N MET A 270 5.76 -6.02 7.04
CA MET A 270 6.57 -5.00 7.73
C MET A 270 6.71 -5.23 9.24
N ILE A 271 5.73 -5.84 9.90
CA ILE A 271 5.79 -6.11 11.35
C ILE A 271 6.82 -7.18 11.74
N GLU A 272 7.31 -7.97 10.76
CA GLU A 272 8.30 -9.04 10.98
C GLU A 272 9.74 -8.55 10.78
N ILE A 273 9.92 -7.32 10.28
CA ILE A 273 11.22 -6.76 9.92
C ILE A 273 11.65 -5.71 10.94
N PRO A 274 12.88 -5.76 11.45
CA PRO A 274 13.39 -4.71 12.33
C PRO A 274 13.27 -3.31 11.69
N PRO A 275 12.71 -2.31 12.38
CA PRO A 275 12.52 -0.96 11.83
C PRO A 275 13.78 -0.34 11.22
N ILE A 276 14.94 -0.64 11.79
CA ILE A 276 16.23 -0.14 11.31
C ILE A 276 16.55 -0.58 9.88
N HIS A 277 16.01 -1.72 9.42
CA HIS A 277 16.26 -2.20 8.07
C HIS A 277 15.61 -1.33 6.98
N PHE A 278 14.54 -0.60 7.31
CA PHE A 278 13.86 0.31 6.39
C PHE A 278 14.62 1.63 6.18
N LEU A 279 15.59 1.94 7.04
CA LEU A 279 16.28 3.21 7.06
C LEU A 279 17.58 3.18 6.25
N ALA A 280 17.89 4.31 5.60
CA ALA A 280 19.18 4.52 4.97
C ALA A 280 20.19 5.00 6.03
N GLY A 281 21.45 4.58 5.87
CA GLY A 281 22.56 4.96 6.74
C GLY A 281 23.11 3.79 7.55
N GLU A 282 24.23 4.06 8.24
CA GLU A 282 24.92 3.07 9.07
C GLU A 282 24.13 2.81 10.38
N PRO A 283 24.04 1.57 10.84
CA PRO A 283 23.25 1.20 12.03
C PRO A 283 23.62 2.01 13.28
N GLU A 284 24.92 2.26 13.51
CA GLU A 284 25.38 3.01 14.67
C GLU A 284 24.91 4.46 14.68
N ASP A 285 24.91 5.11 13.50
CA ASP A 285 24.43 6.49 13.35
C ASP A 285 22.92 6.58 13.51
N LEU A 286 22.20 5.58 13.00
CA LEU A 286 20.75 5.47 13.19
C LEU A 286 20.38 5.29 14.66
N ILE A 287 21.09 4.40 15.39
CA ILE A 287 20.89 4.20 16.82
C ILE A 287 21.18 5.51 17.58
N ARG A 288 22.33 6.15 17.31
CA ARG A 288 22.71 7.41 17.99
C ARG A 288 21.68 8.53 17.79
N ARG A 289 20.99 8.54 16.66
CA ARG A 289 20.01 9.57 16.31
C ARG A 289 18.61 9.28 16.85
N LEU A 290 18.22 8.00 16.94
CA LEU A 290 16.85 7.60 17.22
C LEU A 290 16.62 7.05 18.63
N VAL A 291 17.69 6.67 19.30
CA VAL A 291 17.71 6.19 20.69
C VAL A 291 18.45 7.17 21.59
#